data_c0e8c147f47313d80af0cfb8773f309a
#
_entry.id   c0e8c147f47313d80af0cfb8773f309a
#
_cell.length_a   1.000
_cell.length_b   1.000
_cell.length_c   1.000
_cell.angle_alpha   90.00
_cell.angle_beta   90.00
_cell.angle_gamma   90.00
#
_symmetry.space_group_name_H-M   'P 1'
#
loop_
_entity.id
_entity.type
_entity.pdbx_description
1 polymer ?
#
loop_
_entity_poly.entity_id
_entity_poly.type
_entity_poly.pdbx_seq_one_letter_code
_entity_poly.pdbx_strand_id
1 'polypeptide(L)'
;MPAAYPNFPLLSLPVAAGIAYAPHFIHALIVINATKRWNNISPRDQLEKIENRMSKAAWAMAKRTKSAHINGLETLPIFYGAVLAALQAGVAKDTINFYAGFFVASRALYTLVYIFNTNQITALARTGIWAAGMAACVKLFLAAAATKY
;
A
#
# COMPACT_ATOMS: atom_id res chain seq x y z
N MET A 1 16.69 -32.59 6.84
CA MET A 1 15.38 -31.91 6.94
C MET A 1 15.13 -31.27 5.58
N PRO A 2 13.98 -31.47 4.92
CA PRO A 2 13.70 -30.75 3.70
C PRO A 2 13.65 -29.25 4.04
N ALA A 3 14.27 -28.42 3.19
CA ALA A 3 14.22 -26.96 3.35
C ALA A 3 12.76 -26.52 3.41
N ALA A 4 12.37 -25.95 4.55
CA ALA A 4 11.01 -25.42 4.69
C ALA A 4 10.86 -24.27 3.68
N TYR A 5 10.04 -24.47 2.65
CA TYR A 5 9.71 -23.41 1.72
C TYR A 5 9.08 -22.25 2.50
N PRO A 6 9.50 -21.01 2.26
CA PRO A 6 8.95 -19.87 2.97
C PRO A 6 7.42 -19.81 2.79
N ASN A 7 6.72 -19.49 3.87
CA ASN A 7 5.27 -19.33 3.86
C ASN A 7 4.93 -18.00 3.14
N PHE A 8 4.73 -18.08 1.82
CA PHE A 8 4.48 -16.90 0.98
C PHE A 8 3.31 -16.04 1.48
N PRO A 9 2.15 -16.58 1.89
CA PRO A 9 1.09 -15.77 2.49
C PRO A 9 1.57 -14.90 3.65
N LEU A 10 2.34 -15.46 4.60
CA LEU A 10 2.86 -14.69 5.72
C LEU A 10 3.93 -13.68 5.29
N LEU A 11 4.77 -14.01 4.31
CA LEU A 11 5.76 -13.08 3.75
C LEU A 11 5.12 -11.90 3.01
N SER A 12 3.92 -12.09 2.44
CA SER A 12 3.22 -11.00 1.77
C SER A 12 2.84 -9.85 2.71
N LEU A 13 2.68 -10.13 4.02
CA LEU A 13 2.31 -9.12 5.02
C LEU A 13 3.40 -8.04 5.19
N PRO A 14 4.66 -8.37 5.53
CA PRO A 14 5.71 -7.36 5.63
C PRO A 14 6.03 -6.72 4.27
N VAL A 15 5.88 -7.42 3.16
CA VAL A 15 6.07 -6.83 1.82
C VAL A 15 5.01 -5.76 1.56
N ALA A 16 3.73 -6.03 1.85
CA ALA A 16 2.66 -5.04 1.72
C ALA A 16 2.91 -3.81 2.63
N ALA A 17 3.39 -4.03 3.87
CA ALA A 17 3.80 -2.93 4.75
C ALA A 17 4.93 -2.10 4.12
N GLY A 18 5.96 -2.73 3.59
CA GLY A 18 7.07 -2.05 2.90
C GLY A 18 6.58 -1.17 1.76
N ILE A 19 5.67 -1.68 0.93
CA ILE A 19 5.04 -0.90 -0.17
C ILE A 19 4.25 0.29 0.38
N ALA A 20 3.50 0.12 1.49
CA ALA A 20 2.72 1.19 2.10
C ALA A 20 3.62 2.27 2.72
N TYR A 21 4.79 1.91 3.27
CA TYR A 21 5.74 2.86 3.86
C TYR A 21 6.68 3.51 2.84
N ALA A 22 6.96 2.89 1.70
CA ALA A 22 7.85 3.46 0.67
C ALA A 22 7.51 4.90 0.28
N PRO A 23 6.24 5.30 0.06
CA PRO A 23 5.89 6.69 -0.23
C PRO A 23 6.21 7.66 0.90
N HIS A 24 6.21 7.22 2.16
CA HIS A 24 6.60 8.06 3.29
C HIS A 24 8.07 8.47 3.21
N PHE A 25 8.96 7.52 2.89
CA PHE A 25 10.38 7.83 2.69
C PHE A 25 10.60 8.75 1.49
N ILE A 26 9.88 8.51 0.38
CA ILE A 26 9.93 9.39 -0.81
C ILE A 26 9.45 10.79 -0.43
N HIS A 27 8.35 10.91 0.32
CA HIS A 27 7.84 12.18 0.83
C HIS A 27 8.91 12.93 1.64
N ALA A 28 9.53 12.25 2.61
CA ALA A 28 10.58 12.83 3.43
C ALA A 28 11.77 13.33 2.58
N LEU A 29 12.22 12.54 1.62
CA LEU A 29 13.31 12.93 0.71
C LEU A 29 12.95 14.18 -0.13
N ILE A 30 11.71 14.27 -0.67
CA ILE A 30 11.25 15.44 -1.41
C ILE A 30 11.30 16.69 -0.53
N VAL A 31 10.77 16.59 0.71
CA VAL A 31 10.75 17.71 1.66
C VAL A 31 12.17 18.14 2.05
N ILE A 32 13.03 17.19 2.41
CA ILE A 32 14.42 17.46 2.81
C ILE A 32 15.19 18.10 1.65
N ASN A 33 15.07 17.57 0.44
CA ASN A 33 15.75 18.13 -0.74
C ASN A 33 15.32 19.56 -1.03
N ALA A 34 14.02 19.85 -0.89
CA ALA A 34 13.48 21.17 -1.19
C ALA A 34 13.79 22.21 -0.08
N THR A 35 13.75 21.80 1.19
CA THR A 35 13.82 22.74 2.32
C THR A 35 15.09 22.63 3.14
N LYS A 36 15.91 21.59 2.90
CA LYS A 36 17.12 21.22 3.68
C LYS A 36 16.84 20.93 5.16
N ARG A 37 15.58 20.69 5.52
CA ARG A 37 15.13 20.44 6.89
C ARG A 37 14.01 19.40 6.94
N TRP A 38 13.98 18.67 8.06
CA TRP A 38 12.87 17.79 8.43
C TRP A 38 12.44 18.13 9.86
N ASN A 39 11.13 18.27 10.07
CA ASN A 39 10.58 18.58 11.39
C ASN A 39 10.03 17.31 12.05
N ASN A 40 10.77 16.74 12.99
CA ASN A 40 10.34 15.57 13.76
C ASN A 40 9.31 15.91 14.85
N ILE A 41 9.12 17.19 15.21
CA ILE A 41 8.17 17.60 16.25
C ILE A 41 6.74 17.53 15.71
N SER A 42 6.52 17.95 14.45
CA SER A 42 5.21 17.94 13.82
C SER A 42 5.30 17.48 12.35
N PRO A 43 5.68 16.22 12.09
CA PRO A 43 5.95 15.76 10.74
C PRO A 43 4.69 15.73 9.86
N ARG A 44 3.50 15.53 10.45
CA ARG A 44 2.23 15.45 9.70
C ARG A 44 1.78 16.80 9.16
N ASP A 45 2.05 17.89 9.87
CA ASP A 45 1.65 19.26 9.53
C ASP A 45 2.71 20.01 8.74
N GLN A 46 3.93 19.42 8.62
CA GLN A 46 5.06 20.08 8.02
C GLN A 46 4.78 20.54 6.60
N LEU A 47 4.16 19.69 5.78
CA LEU A 47 3.98 19.96 4.36
C LEU A 47 3.18 21.26 4.11
N GLU A 48 2.13 21.50 4.87
CA GLU A 48 1.28 22.69 4.73
C GLU A 48 2.03 23.98 5.10
N LYS A 49 2.90 23.90 6.11
CA LYS A 49 3.70 25.03 6.60
C LYS A 49 4.85 25.43 5.68
N ILE A 50 5.23 24.59 4.72
CA ILE A 50 6.39 24.79 3.85
C ILE A 50 6.03 24.98 2.38
N GLU A 51 4.74 25.12 2.04
CA GLU A 51 4.28 25.29 0.65
C GLU A 51 5.07 26.37 -0.09
N ASN A 52 5.21 27.55 0.52
CA ASN A 52 5.92 28.70 -0.05
C ASN A 52 7.45 28.51 -0.17
N ARG A 53 7.98 27.41 0.37
CA ARG A 53 9.41 27.08 0.37
C ARG A 53 9.77 26.01 -0.64
N MET A 54 8.81 25.56 -1.41
CA MET A 54 8.95 24.48 -2.41
C MET A 54 8.47 24.96 -3.78
N SER A 55 9.00 24.37 -4.85
CA SER A 55 8.39 24.53 -6.16
C SER A 55 6.99 23.89 -6.18
N LYS A 56 6.07 24.44 -6.99
CA LYS A 56 4.71 23.88 -7.14
C LYS A 56 4.72 22.38 -7.50
N ALA A 57 5.65 21.96 -8.36
CA ALA A 57 5.80 20.57 -8.79
C ALA A 57 6.25 19.67 -7.62
N ALA A 58 7.26 20.08 -6.84
CA ALA A 58 7.75 19.33 -5.70
C ALA A 58 6.68 19.23 -4.59
N TRP A 59 5.96 20.31 -4.32
CA TRP A 59 4.88 20.32 -3.35
C TRP A 59 3.71 19.40 -3.77
N ALA A 60 3.29 19.46 -5.03
CA ALA A 60 2.25 18.57 -5.54
C ALA A 60 2.67 17.09 -5.47
N MET A 61 3.93 16.77 -5.77
CA MET A 61 4.47 15.41 -5.64
C MET A 61 4.52 14.97 -4.18
N ALA A 62 4.95 15.84 -3.26
CA ALA A 62 4.96 15.55 -1.83
C ALA A 62 3.55 15.28 -1.28
N LYS A 63 2.53 16.00 -1.74
CA LYS A 63 1.12 15.71 -1.40
C LYS A 63 0.68 14.34 -1.89
N ARG A 64 1.00 13.97 -3.13
CA ARG A 64 0.64 12.66 -3.68
C ARG A 64 1.33 11.53 -2.94
N THR A 65 2.60 11.65 -2.60
CA THR A 65 3.33 10.63 -1.83
C THR A 65 2.78 10.49 -0.40
N LYS A 66 2.46 11.61 0.28
CA LYS A 66 1.78 11.58 1.59
C LYS A 66 0.44 10.84 1.51
N SER A 67 -0.38 11.15 0.51
CA SER A 67 -1.69 10.51 0.31
C SER A 67 -1.59 9.04 -0.08
N ALA A 68 -0.60 8.66 -0.89
CA ALA A 68 -0.34 7.26 -1.24
C ALA A 68 0.04 6.43 0.00
N HIS A 69 0.87 6.98 0.88
CA HIS A 69 1.23 6.37 2.16
C HIS A 69 0.00 6.14 3.05
N ILE A 70 -0.81 7.17 3.27
CA ILE A 70 -2.03 7.08 4.09
C ILE A 70 -2.96 6.00 3.54
N ASN A 71 -3.26 6.01 2.25
CA ASN A 71 -4.10 4.98 1.64
C ASN A 71 -3.47 3.57 1.73
N GLY A 72 -2.15 3.47 1.66
CA GLY A 72 -1.44 2.21 1.92
C GLY A 72 -1.75 1.67 3.30
N LEU A 73 -1.60 2.50 4.34
CA LEU A 73 -1.86 2.11 5.73
C LEU A 73 -3.32 1.74 5.98
N GLU A 74 -4.28 2.45 5.38
CA GLU A 74 -5.72 2.17 5.50
C GLU A 74 -6.10 0.77 4.99
N THR A 75 -5.40 0.25 3.99
CA THR A 75 -5.70 -1.05 3.39
C THR A 75 -4.99 -2.22 4.06
N LEU A 76 -3.89 -1.99 4.81
CA LEU A 76 -3.14 -3.05 5.48
C LEU A 76 -3.97 -3.90 6.45
N PRO A 77 -4.79 -3.32 7.36
CA PRO A 77 -5.60 -4.11 8.29
C PRO A 77 -6.56 -5.06 7.57
N ILE A 78 -7.17 -4.60 6.47
CA ILE A 78 -8.10 -5.39 5.66
C ILE A 78 -7.36 -6.56 5.01
N PHE A 79 -6.21 -6.30 4.41
CA PHE A 79 -5.38 -7.32 3.78
C PHE A 79 -4.86 -8.34 4.80
N TYR A 80 -4.34 -7.86 5.93
CA TYR A 80 -3.85 -8.75 7.00
C TYR A 80 -4.96 -9.63 7.54
N GLY A 81 -6.12 -9.04 7.84
CA GLY A 81 -7.29 -9.79 8.28
C GLY A 81 -7.71 -10.86 7.27
N ALA A 82 -7.73 -10.52 5.97
CA ALA A 82 -8.12 -11.44 4.91
C ALA A 82 -7.16 -12.63 4.79
N VAL A 83 -5.84 -12.38 4.79
CA VAL A 83 -4.81 -13.44 4.71
C VAL A 83 -4.85 -14.33 5.94
N LEU A 84 -4.89 -13.73 7.14
CA LEU A 84 -4.90 -14.49 8.41
C LEU A 84 -6.19 -15.31 8.57
N ALA A 85 -7.35 -14.75 8.20
CA ALA A 85 -8.62 -15.47 8.22
C ALA A 85 -8.60 -16.67 7.26
N ALA A 86 -8.07 -16.49 6.04
CA ALA A 86 -7.96 -17.55 5.06
C ALA A 86 -7.00 -18.67 5.52
N LEU A 87 -5.86 -18.31 6.12
CA LEU A 87 -4.92 -19.28 6.72
C LEU A 87 -5.57 -20.04 7.88
N GLN A 88 -6.24 -19.34 8.80
CA GLN A 88 -6.90 -19.94 9.95
C GLN A 88 -8.03 -20.91 9.54
N ALA A 89 -8.78 -20.55 8.51
CA ALA A 89 -9.88 -21.37 7.97
C ALA A 89 -9.39 -22.56 7.14
N GLY A 90 -8.08 -22.71 6.89
CA GLY A 90 -7.53 -23.80 6.08
C GLY A 90 -7.86 -23.68 4.59
N VAL A 91 -8.05 -22.47 4.06
CA VAL A 91 -8.24 -22.24 2.62
C VAL A 91 -7.05 -22.79 1.84
N ALA A 92 -7.29 -23.35 0.65
CA ALA A 92 -6.24 -23.91 -0.19
C ALA A 92 -5.10 -22.91 -0.42
N LYS A 93 -3.87 -23.37 -0.20
CA LYS A 93 -2.66 -22.53 -0.21
C LYS A 93 -2.48 -21.77 -1.52
N ASP A 94 -2.79 -22.39 -2.64
CA ASP A 94 -2.68 -21.76 -3.96
C ASP A 94 -3.67 -20.59 -4.14
N THR A 95 -4.87 -20.73 -3.58
CA THR A 95 -5.86 -19.64 -3.55
C THR A 95 -5.35 -18.46 -2.72
N ILE A 96 -4.79 -18.72 -1.55
CA ILE A 96 -4.24 -17.66 -0.70
C ILE A 96 -3.05 -17.00 -1.40
N ASN A 97 -2.12 -17.78 -1.96
CA ASN A 97 -0.97 -17.28 -2.68
C ASN A 97 -1.36 -16.36 -3.85
N PHE A 98 -2.35 -16.80 -4.64
CA PHE A 98 -2.83 -16.03 -5.78
C PHE A 98 -3.37 -14.67 -5.35
N TYR A 99 -4.34 -14.63 -4.43
CA TYR A 99 -4.97 -13.37 -4.03
C TYR A 99 -4.04 -12.47 -3.20
N ALA A 100 -3.17 -13.05 -2.37
CA ALA A 100 -2.18 -12.28 -1.64
C ALA A 100 -1.14 -11.65 -2.59
N GLY A 101 -0.64 -12.42 -3.56
CA GLY A 101 0.28 -11.92 -4.58
C GLY A 101 -0.36 -10.85 -5.46
N PHE A 102 -1.62 -11.08 -5.88
CA PHE A 102 -2.39 -10.10 -6.66
C PHE A 102 -2.57 -8.79 -5.88
N PHE A 103 -2.93 -8.85 -4.57
CA PHE A 103 -3.04 -7.66 -3.74
C PHE A 103 -1.71 -6.91 -3.69
N VAL A 104 -0.61 -7.58 -3.35
CA VAL A 104 0.72 -6.96 -3.25
C VAL A 104 1.11 -6.28 -4.57
N ALA A 105 0.94 -6.97 -5.71
CA ALA A 105 1.22 -6.41 -7.03
C ALA A 105 0.34 -5.19 -7.33
N SER A 106 -0.97 -5.28 -7.03
CA SER A 106 -1.90 -4.17 -7.21
C SER A 106 -1.52 -2.96 -6.35
N ARG A 107 -1.03 -3.16 -5.12
CA ARG A 107 -0.59 -2.06 -4.25
C ARG A 107 0.69 -1.40 -4.73
N ALA A 108 1.63 -2.16 -5.26
CA ALA A 108 2.84 -1.61 -5.89
C ALA A 108 2.46 -0.73 -7.10
N LEU A 109 1.63 -1.25 -8.00
CA LEU A 109 1.16 -0.51 -9.18
C LEU A 109 0.34 0.74 -8.78
N TYR A 110 -0.59 0.60 -7.82
CA TYR A 110 -1.37 1.72 -7.28
C TYR A 110 -0.48 2.84 -6.76
N THR A 111 0.54 2.49 -5.99
CA THR A 111 1.48 3.45 -5.39
C THR A 111 2.23 4.23 -6.47
N LEU A 112 2.72 3.55 -7.50
CA LEU A 112 3.39 4.19 -8.64
C LEU A 112 2.44 5.13 -9.40
N VAL A 113 1.26 4.63 -9.77
CA VAL A 113 0.25 5.44 -10.46
C VAL A 113 -0.15 6.66 -9.62
N TYR A 114 -0.28 6.50 -8.30
CA TYR A 114 -0.63 7.62 -7.40
C TYR A 114 0.43 8.72 -7.39
N ILE A 115 1.69 8.34 -7.25
CA ILE A 115 2.81 9.30 -7.16
C ILE A 115 2.95 10.10 -8.46
N PHE A 116 2.81 9.43 -9.60
CA PHE A 116 3.01 10.05 -10.92
C PHE A 116 1.71 10.55 -11.57
N ASN A 117 0.57 10.45 -10.88
CA ASN A 117 -0.71 10.90 -11.41
C ASN A 117 -0.72 12.42 -11.68
N THR A 118 -1.04 12.80 -12.91
CA THR A 118 -1.14 14.21 -13.34
C THR A 118 -2.44 14.55 -14.05
N ASN A 119 -3.31 13.57 -14.32
CA ASN A 119 -4.55 13.77 -15.08
C ASN A 119 -5.69 12.85 -14.60
N GLN A 120 -6.91 13.11 -15.02
CA GLN A 120 -8.12 12.37 -14.61
C GLN A 120 -8.13 10.91 -15.08
N ILE A 121 -7.56 10.60 -16.23
CA ILE A 121 -7.54 9.23 -16.76
C ILE A 121 -6.69 8.34 -15.84
N THR A 122 -5.50 8.80 -15.48
CA THR A 122 -4.63 8.07 -14.55
C THR A 122 -5.24 7.99 -13.14
N ALA A 123 -6.06 9.00 -12.74
CA ALA A 123 -6.79 8.97 -11.49
C ALA A 123 -7.88 7.87 -11.48
N LEU A 124 -8.61 7.71 -12.59
CA LEU A 124 -9.60 6.63 -12.75
C LEU A 124 -8.92 5.25 -12.77
N ALA A 125 -7.84 5.10 -13.53
CA ALA A 125 -7.04 3.86 -13.54
C ALA A 125 -6.57 3.48 -12.13
N ARG A 126 -6.07 4.44 -11.34
CA ARG A 126 -5.69 4.26 -9.95
C ARG A 126 -6.85 3.71 -9.10
N THR A 127 -8.07 4.28 -9.27
CA THR A 127 -9.26 3.82 -8.53
C THR A 127 -9.62 2.39 -8.92
N GLY A 128 -9.54 2.02 -10.20
CA GLY A 128 -9.75 0.66 -10.67
C GLY A 128 -8.74 -0.34 -10.07
N ILE A 129 -7.45 0.02 -10.03
CA ILE A 129 -6.40 -0.80 -9.42
C ILE A 129 -6.68 -1.00 -7.92
N TRP A 130 -7.08 0.06 -7.22
CA TRP A 130 -7.46 -0.02 -5.81
C TRP A 130 -8.64 -0.98 -5.60
N ALA A 131 -9.71 -0.84 -6.38
CA ALA A 131 -10.89 -1.68 -6.29
C ALA A 131 -10.56 -3.16 -6.57
N ALA A 132 -9.71 -3.44 -7.56
CA ALA A 132 -9.26 -4.80 -7.86
C ALA A 132 -8.47 -5.42 -6.68
N GLY A 133 -7.57 -4.66 -6.05
CA GLY A 133 -6.86 -5.10 -4.84
C GLY A 133 -7.81 -5.38 -3.68
N MET A 134 -8.80 -4.50 -3.45
CA MET A 134 -9.81 -4.72 -2.41
C MET A 134 -10.69 -5.94 -2.70
N ALA A 135 -11.05 -6.17 -3.96
CA ALA A 135 -11.79 -7.37 -4.37
C ALA A 135 -11.01 -8.66 -4.06
N ALA A 136 -9.69 -8.67 -4.19
CA ALA A 136 -8.86 -9.82 -3.78
C ALA A 136 -8.98 -10.11 -2.27
N CYS A 137 -8.99 -9.08 -1.42
CA CYS A 137 -9.22 -9.25 0.02
C CYS A 137 -10.61 -9.81 0.31
N VAL A 138 -11.64 -9.29 -0.36
CA VAL A 138 -13.02 -9.79 -0.22
C VAL A 138 -13.10 -11.27 -0.65
N LYS A 139 -12.44 -11.67 -1.73
CA LYS A 139 -12.38 -13.08 -2.18
C LYS A 139 -11.73 -13.98 -1.13
N LEU A 140 -10.68 -13.55 -0.45
CA LEU A 140 -10.07 -14.31 0.65
C LEU A 140 -11.02 -14.46 1.85
N PHE A 141 -11.71 -13.38 2.26
CA PHE A 141 -12.73 -13.47 3.32
C PHE A 141 -13.87 -14.41 2.95
N LEU A 142 -14.37 -14.33 1.72
CA LEU A 142 -15.44 -15.23 1.24
C LEU A 142 -14.96 -16.69 1.18
N ALA A 143 -13.73 -16.93 0.73
CA ALA A 143 -13.14 -18.27 0.74
C ALA A 143 -13.01 -18.81 2.16
N ALA A 144 -12.55 -17.99 3.11
CA ALA A 144 -12.49 -18.36 4.52
C ALA A 144 -13.88 -18.69 5.10
N ALA A 145 -14.87 -17.85 4.81
CA ALA A 145 -16.25 -18.06 5.28
C ALA A 145 -16.93 -19.30 4.69
N ALA A 146 -16.54 -19.72 3.48
CA ALA A 146 -17.07 -20.91 2.81
C ALA A 146 -16.46 -22.24 3.30
N THR A 147 -15.34 -22.17 4.05
CA THR A 147 -14.70 -23.36 4.61
C THR A 147 -15.52 -23.85 5.80
N LYS A 148 -15.91 -25.13 5.76
CA LYS A 148 -16.64 -25.74 6.89
C LYS A 148 -15.67 -26.01 8.04
N TYR A 149 -16.01 -25.58 9.23
CA TYR A 149 -15.35 -25.95 10.47
C TYR A 149 -15.72 -27.35 10.92
#